data_61072b273a585c8b976db815e1579d5a
#
_entry.id   61072b273a585c8b976db815e1579d5a
#
_cell.length_a   1.000
_cell.length_b   1.000
_cell.length_c   1.000
_cell.angle_alpha   90.00
_cell.angle_beta   90.00
_cell.angle_gamma   90.00
#
_symmetry.space_group_name_H-M   'P 1'
#
loop_
_entity.id
_entity.type
_entity.pdbx_description
1 polymer ?
#
loop_
_entity_poly.entity_id
_entity_poly.type
_entity_poly.pdbx_seq_one_letter_code
_entity_poly.pdbx_strand_id
1 'polypeptide(L)'
;MTQAIAKPNNQQQSLYESDLNLWLEQTIAQLQAGNFHDLDIANLIEELDGLAGRDRRELKQRLTTLIEHLLKRCYIKSEYDYAEWVRTINRTRLAICDILKQSPSLKNHANSPELFQEAFEDALRLLRSDPDYTSIEFPDNWQFSYDIDALLNANFWENN
;
A
#
# COMPACT_ATOMS: atom_id res chain seq x y z
N MET A 1 31.69 7.64 17.61
CA MET A 1 31.14 8.29 18.82
C MET A 1 29.63 8.10 18.82
N THR A 2 29.15 7.24 19.67
CA THR A 2 27.71 7.02 19.84
C THR A 2 27.16 8.17 20.69
N GLN A 3 26.49 9.13 20.07
CA GLN A 3 25.76 10.16 20.82
C GLN A 3 24.64 9.45 21.58
N ALA A 4 24.64 9.57 22.90
CA ALA A 4 23.56 9.11 23.73
C ALA A 4 22.28 9.86 23.34
N ILE A 5 21.28 9.12 22.89
CA ILE A 5 19.94 9.64 22.65
C ILE A 5 19.42 10.14 23.99
N ALA A 6 19.14 11.44 24.09
CA ALA A 6 18.59 12.05 25.30
C ALA A 6 17.29 11.32 25.67
N LYS A 7 17.13 10.93 26.94
CA LYS A 7 15.91 10.32 27.42
C LYS A 7 14.76 11.32 27.28
N PRO A 8 13.61 10.91 26.71
CA PRO A 8 12.48 11.81 26.54
C PRO A 8 12.02 12.34 27.90
N ASN A 9 11.61 13.61 27.91
CA ASN A 9 11.01 14.21 29.08
C ASN A 9 9.68 13.48 29.41
N ASN A 10 9.54 13.03 30.64
CA ASN A 10 8.41 12.19 31.10
C ASN A 10 7.01 12.80 30.77
N GLN A 11 6.92 14.13 30.62
CA GLN A 11 5.70 14.83 30.23
C GLN A 11 5.35 14.67 28.76
N GLN A 12 6.33 14.64 27.87
CA GLN A 12 6.11 14.49 26.42
C GLN A 12 5.74 13.05 26.05
N GLN A 13 6.35 12.07 26.71
CA GLN A 13 5.99 10.67 26.52
C GLN A 13 4.54 10.40 26.96
N SER A 14 4.10 10.99 28.07
CA SER A 14 2.72 10.93 28.53
C SER A 14 1.75 11.61 27.55
N LEU A 15 2.17 12.71 26.91
CA LEU A 15 1.34 13.41 25.92
C LEU A 15 1.20 12.61 24.61
N TYR A 16 2.27 11.98 24.12
CA TYR A 16 2.24 11.14 22.95
C TYR A 16 1.21 10.00 23.05
N GLU A 17 1.14 9.38 24.23
CA GLU A 17 0.19 8.29 24.49
C GLU A 17 -1.25 8.78 24.72
N SER A 18 -1.45 10.01 25.24
CA SER A 18 -2.77 10.51 25.63
C SER A 18 -3.42 11.43 24.59
N ASP A 19 -2.64 12.22 23.85
CA ASP A 19 -3.12 13.17 22.83
C ASP A 19 -2.07 13.37 21.74
N LEU A 20 -2.09 12.47 20.75
CA LEU A 20 -1.16 12.48 19.62
C LEU A 20 -1.22 13.80 18.83
N ASN A 21 -2.41 14.37 18.64
CA ASN A 21 -2.53 15.61 17.86
C ASN A 21 -1.85 16.78 18.56
N LEU A 22 -2.07 16.94 19.85
CA LEU A 22 -1.43 17.99 20.64
C LEU A 22 0.09 17.77 20.72
N TRP A 23 0.54 16.52 20.85
CA TRP A 23 1.97 16.17 20.81
C TRP A 23 2.60 16.56 19.46
N LEU A 24 1.94 16.30 18.33
CA LEU A 24 2.40 16.71 16.99
C LEU A 24 2.49 18.24 16.87
N GLU A 25 1.47 18.98 17.33
CA GLU A 25 1.48 20.45 17.31
C GLU A 25 2.64 21.03 18.12
N GLN A 26 2.91 20.49 19.31
CA GLN A 26 4.04 20.89 20.14
C GLN A 26 5.39 20.53 19.51
N THR A 27 5.49 19.33 18.93
CA THR A 27 6.71 18.88 18.23
C THR A 27 7.02 19.79 17.03
N ILE A 28 6.01 20.16 16.25
CA ILE A 28 6.14 21.09 15.13
C ILE A 28 6.64 22.47 15.63
N ALA A 29 6.02 22.99 16.70
CA ALA A 29 6.40 24.27 17.28
C ALA A 29 7.88 24.26 17.78
N GLN A 30 8.32 23.18 18.43
CA GLN A 30 9.71 23.01 18.87
C GLN A 30 10.68 22.96 17.69
N LEU A 31 10.34 22.23 16.61
CA LEU A 31 11.14 22.19 15.40
C LEU A 31 11.26 23.57 14.74
N GLN A 32 10.15 24.30 14.63
CA GLN A 32 10.14 25.67 14.07
C GLN A 32 10.95 26.67 14.90
N ALA A 33 10.96 26.50 16.21
CA ALA A 33 11.71 27.34 17.13
C ALA A 33 13.21 26.95 17.22
N GLY A 34 13.62 25.83 16.61
CA GLY A 34 14.98 25.32 16.72
C GLY A 34 15.32 24.68 18.07
N ASN A 35 14.33 24.34 18.87
CA ASN A 35 14.49 23.75 20.20
C ASN A 35 14.65 22.21 20.10
N PHE A 36 15.75 21.78 19.51
CA PHE A 36 16.00 20.35 19.24
C PHE A 36 16.30 19.54 20.51
N HIS A 37 16.73 20.18 21.59
CA HIS A 37 17.05 19.50 22.86
C HIS A 37 15.81 18.95 23.58
N ASP A 38 14.66 19.56 23.33
CA ASP A 38 13.42 19.21 24.00
C ASP A 38 12.54 18.25 23.17
N LEU A 39 13.03 17.83 21.99
CA LEU A 39 12.30 16.93 21.11
C LEU A 39 12.25 15.50 21.65
N ASP A 40 11.07 14.89 21.59
CA ASP A 40 10.90 13.45 21.76
C ASP A 40 11.26 12.73 20.47
N ILE A 41 12.57 12.56 20.27
CA ILE A 41 13.15 12.00 19.03
C ILE A 41 12.66 10.57 18.80
N ALA A 42 12.50 9.77 19.86
CA ALA A 42 12.12 8.36 19.71
C ALA A 42 10.72 8.23 19.10
N ASN A 43 9.73 8.93 19.65
CA ASN A 43 8.37 8.92 19.15
C ASN A 43 8.25 9.64 17.79
N LEU A 44 9.08 10.67 17.55
CA LEU A 44 9.12 11.34 16.25
C LEU A 44 9.60 10.39 15.14
N ILE A 45 10.62 9.58 15.41
CA ILE A 45 11.10 8.55 14.47
C ILE A 45 9.98 7.52 14.22
N GLU A 46 9.28 7.08 15.24
CA GLU A 46 8.17 6.11 15.11
C GLU A 46 7.05 6.66 14.20
N GLU A 47 6.66 7.91 14.37
CA GLU A 47 5.66 8.55 13.51
C GLU A 47 6.16 8.71 12.06
N LEU A 48 7.41 9.10 11.86
CA LEU A 48 7.99 9.22 10.52
C LEU A 48 8.11 7.86 9.82
N ASP A 49 8.51 6.82 10.53
CA ASP A 49 8.53 5.43 10.00
C ASP A 49 7.12 4.95 9.66
N GLY A 50 6.14 5.29 10.48
CA GLY A 50 4.71 5.02 10.21
C GLY A 50 4.24 5.68 8.91
N LEU A 51 4.60 6.95 8.69
CA LEU A 51 4.31 7.68 7.45
C LEU A 51 5.01 7.05 6.24
N ALA A 52 6.30 6.74 6.34
CA ALA A 52 7.07 6.12 5.26
C ALA A 52 6.50 4.76 4.85
N GLY A 53 5.98 3.98 5.80
CA GLY A 53 5.36 2.68 5.54
C GLY A 53 3.93 2.77 4.96
N ARG A 54 3.24 3.90 5.11
CA ARG A 54 1.84 4.04 4.68
C ARG A 54 1.66 3.85 3.19
N ASP A 55 2.45 4.51 2.37
CA ASP A 55 2.36 4.44 0.91
C ASP A 55 2.70 3.04 0.39
N ARG A 56 3.64 2.34 1.01
CA ARG A 56 3.96 0.94 0.67
C ARG A 56 2.79 0.00 0.97
N ARG A 57 2.13 0.16 2.12
CA ARG A 57 0.94 -0.64 2.48
C ARG A 57 -0.21 -0.35 1.54
N GLU A 58 -0.46 0.92 1.22
CA GLU A 58 -1.50 1.30 0.28
C GLU A 58 -1.21 0.75 -1.12
N LEU A 59 0.02 0.85 -1.61
CA LEU A 59 0.42 0.26 -2.89
C LEU A 59 0.15 -1.24 -2.93
N LYS A 60 0.53 -1.99 -1.88
CA LYS A 60 0.22 -3.43 -1.79
C LYS A 60 -1.27 -3.70 -1.86
N GLN A 61 -2.10 -2.97 -1.10
CA GLN A 61 -3.55 -3.13 -1.12
C GLN A 61 -4.15 -2.85 -2.50
N ARG A 62 -3.68 -1.80 -3.17
CA ARG A 62 -4.13 -1.47 -4.53
C ARG A 62 -3.71 -2.54 -5.54
N LEU A 63 -2.48 -3.07 -5.44
CA LEU A 63 -2.03 -4.18 -6.29
C LEU A 63 -2.87 -5.44 -6.05
N THR A 64 -3.16 -5.79 -4.81
CA THR A 64 -4.04 -6.92 -4.49
C THR A 64 -5.41 -6.76 -5.15
N THR A 65 -6.04 -5.59 -5.01
CA THR A 65 -7.35 -5.29 -5.64
C THR A 65 -7.26 -5.33 -7.17
N LEU A 66 -6.19 -4.79 -7.76
CA LEU A 66 -5.98 -4.83 -9.20
C LEU A 66 -5.88 -6.27 -9.70
N ILE A 67 -5.02 -7.08 -9.09
CA ILE A 67 -4.79 -8.48 -9.47
C ILE A 67 -6.09 -9.30 -9.29
N GLU A 68 -6.81 -9.11 -8.19
CA GLU A 68 -8.10 -9.76 -7.95
C GLU A 68 -9.08 -9.51 -9.10
N HIS A 69 -9.23 -8.25 -9.53
CA HIS A 69 -10.18 -7.90 -10.59
C HIS A 69 -9.67 -8.28 -12.00
N LEU A 70 -8.36 -8.28 -12.21
CA LEU A 70 -7.78 -8.85 -13.43
C LEU A 70 -8.06 -10.35 -13.53
N LEU A 71 -7.91 -11.11 -12.43
CA LEU A 71 -8.24 -12.53 -12.38
C LEU A 71 -9.73 -12.78 -12.62
N LYS A 72 -10.60 -12.01 -11.97
CA LYS A 72 -12.05 -12.07 -12.25
C LYS A 72 -12.33 -11.89 -13.74
N ARG A 73 -11.77 -10.84 -14.33
CA ARG A 73 -12.02 -10.52 -15.74
C ARG A 73 -11.45 -11.54 -16.71
N CYS A 74 -10.32 -12.20 -16.37
CA CYS A 74 -9.70 -13.21 -17.23
C CYS A 74 -10.35 -14.60 -17.11
N TYR A 75 -10.79 -15.00 -15.91
CA TYR A 75 -11.14 -16.39 -15.62
C TYR A 75 -12.64 -16.62 -15.32
N ILE A 76 -13.40 -15.58 -15.03
CA ILE A 76 -14.83 -15.70 -14.76
C ILE A 76 -15.63 -15.23 -15.99
N LYS A 77 -16.58 -16.05 -16.43
CA LYS A 77 -17.51 -15.70 -17.51
C LYS A 77 -18.78 -15.08 -16.92
N SER A 78 -18.86 -13.76 -16.92
CA SER A 78 -20.03 -13.01 -16.48
C SER A 78 -20.14 -11.69 -17.23
N GLU A 79 -20.85 -11.68 -18.34
CA GLU A 79 -21.06 -10.45 -19.13
C GLU A 79 -21.72 -9.34 -18.31
N TYR A 80 -22.52 -9.70 -17.30
CA TYR A 80 -23.17 -8.75 -16.41
C TYR A 80 -22.16 -7.97 -15.56
N ASP A 81 -21.12 -8.65 -15.04
CA ASP A 81 -20.17 -8.05 -14.10
C ASP A 81 -18.93 -7.42 -14.78
N TYR A 82 -18.70 -7.71 -16.06
CA TYR A 82 -17.51 -7.25 -16.78
C TYR A 82 -17.30 -5.74 -16.71
N ALA A 83 -18.37 -4.95 -16.90
CA ALA A 83 -18.28 -3.50 -16.89
C ALA A 83 -17.87 -2.96 -15.51
N GLU A 84 -18.36 -3.59 -14.43
CA GLU A 84 -18.00 -3.19 -13.07
C GLU A 84 -16.55 -3.56 -12.73
N TRP A 85 -16.10 -4.75 -13.10
CA TRP A 85 -14.70 -5.15 -12.90
C TRP A 85 -13.73 -4.26 -13.67
N VAL A 86 -14.04 -3.90 -14.91
CA VAL A 86 -13.23 -2.96 -15.70
C VAL A 86 -13.21 -1.58 -15.06
N ARG A 87 -14.32 -1.09 -14.53
CA ARG A 87 -14.35 0.18 -13.79
C ARG A 87 -13.45 0.14 -12.56
N THR A 88 -13.49 -0.95 -11.79
CA THR A 88 -12.64 -1.13 -10.62
C THR A 88 -11.16 -1.22 -11.01
N ILE A 89 -10.83 -1.98 -12.06
CA ILE A 89 -9.46 -2.04 -12.61
C ILE A 89 -8.96 -0.63 -12.95
N ASN A 90 -9.74 0.15 -13.69
CA ASN A 90 -9.32 1.49 -14.11
C ASN A 90 -9.16 2.47 -12.95
N ARG A 91 -10.08 2.45 -11.97
CA ARG A 91 -9.95 3.27 -10.74
C ARG A 91 -8.71 2.90 -9.93
N THR A 92 -8.46 1.60 -9.79
CA THR A 92 -7.31 1.10 -9.04
C THR A 92 -6.00 1.46 -9.74
N ARG A 93 -5.94 1.35 -11.07
CA ARG A 93 -4.80 1.80 -11.88
C ARG A 93 -4.51 3.29 -11.67
N LEU A 94 -5.53 4.14 -11.69
CA LEU A 94 -5.37 5.57 -11.42
C LEU A 94 -4.81 5.81 -10.01
N ALA A 95 -5.34 5.13 -9.00
CA ALA A 95 -4.85 5.25 -7.62
C ALA A 95 -3.38 4.84 -7.48
N ILE A 96 -2.95 3.76 -8.15
CA ILE A 96 -1.55 3.35 -8.17
C ILE A 96 -0.68 4.40 -8.89
N CYS A 97 -1.14 4.93 -10.03
CA CYS A 97 -0.44 6.01 -10.73
C CYS A 97 -0.24 7.23 -9.84
N ASP A 98 -1.25 7.62 -9.06
CA ASP A 98 -1.17 8.77 -8.15
C ASP A 98 -0.16 8.53 -7.02
N ILE A 99 -0.14 7.32 -6.43
CA ILE A 99 0.88 6.92 -5.44
C ILE A 99 2.28 7.03 -6.05
N LEU A 100 2.49 6.50 -7.25
CA LEU A 100 3.80 6.51 -7.91
C LEU A 100 4.23 7.91 -8.38
N LYS A 101 3.29 8.81 -8.68
CA LYS A 101 3.59 10.22 -8.96
C LYS A 101 4.01 10.97 -7.70
N GLN A 102 3.32 10.72 -6.58
CA GLN A 102 3.62 11.34 -5.29
C GLN A 102 4.92 10.82 -4.70
N SER A 103 5.20 9.52 -4.86
CA SER A 103 6.36 8.82 -4.32
C SER A 103 7.08 8.03 -5.42
N PRO A 104 7.81 8.69 -6.36
CA PRO A 104 8.45 8.01 -7.52
C PRO A 104 9.43 6.90 -7.13
N SER A 105 10.05 6.99 -5.95
CA SER A 105 10.96 5.97 -5.42
C SER A 105 10.28 4.61 -5.21
N LEU A 106 8.95 4.58 -5.07
CA LEU A 106 8.19 3.34 -4.93
C LEU A 106 8.07 2.55 -6.23
N LYS A 107 8.44 3.09 -7.40
CA LYS A 107 8.36 2.35 -8.66
C LYS A 107 9.22 1.07 -8.63
N ASN A 108 10.41 1.13 -8.06
CA ASN A 108 11.24 -0.07 -7.90
C ASN A 108 10.61 -1.09 -6.95
N HIS A 109 9.98 -0.63 -5.88
CA HIS A 109 9.24 -1.48 -4.96
C HIS A 109 8.00 -2.11 -5.64
N ALA A 110 7.28 -1.34 -6.46
CA ALA A 110 6.14 -1.82 -7.24
C ALA A 110 6.51 -2.92 -8.24
N ASN A 111 7.75 -2.94 -8.72
CA ASN A 111 8.29 -3.96 -9.63
C ASN A 111 8.98 -5.12 -8.88
N SER A 112 8.99 -5.13 -7.54
CA SER A 112 9.62 -6.23 -6.82
C SER A 112 8.82 -7.53 -6.96
N PRO A 113 9.48 -8.67 -7.29
CA PRO A 113 8.81 -9.96 -7.36
C PRO A 113 8.11 -10.34 -6.06
N GLU A 114 8.69 -9.97 -4.92
CA GLU A 114 8.18 -10.27 -3.59
C GLU A 114 6.84 -9.57 -3.34
N LEU A 115 6.76 -8.27 -3.64
CA LEU A 115 5.52 -7.51 -3.48
C LEU A 115 4.41 -8.05 -4.39
N PHE A 116 4.77 -8.36 -5.65
CA PHE A 116 3.81 -8.94 -6.59
C PHE A 116 3.30 -10.29 -6.09
N GLN A 117 4.20 -11.17 -5.66
CA GLN A 117 3.84 -12.49 -5.17
C GLN A 117 2.91 -12.41 -3.95
N GLU A 118 3.22 -11.56 -2.98
CA GLU A 118 2.35 -11.34 -1.82
C GLU A 118 0.95 -10.83 -2.22
N ALA A 119 0.89 -9.86 -3.14
CA ALA A 119 -0.38 -9.30 -3.60
C ALA A 119 -1.19 -10.35 -4.40
N PHE A 120 -0.53 -11.18 -5.20
CA PHE A 120 -1.16 -12.26 -5.95
C PHE A 120 -1.72 -13.36 -5.04
N GLU A 121 -0.96 -13.79 -4.04
CA GLU A 121 -1.40 -14.77 -3.05
C GLU A 121 -2.60 -14.27 -2.24
N ASP A 122 -2.57 -12.99 -1.83
CA ASP A 122 -3.69 -12.36 -1.12
C ASP A 122 -4.94 -12.28 -2.03
N ALA A 123 -4.79 -11.92 -3.30
CA ALA A 123 -5.89 -11.88 -4.27
C ALA A 123 -6.48 -13.27 -4.50
N LEU A 124 -5.65 -14.30 -4.68
CA LEU A 124 -6.12 -15.69 -4.80
C LEU A 124 -6.85 -16.17 -3.55
N ARG A 125 -6.36 -15.82 -2.36
CA ARG A 125 -7.00 -16.18 -1.09
C ARG A 125 -8.40 -15.57 -1.01
N LEU A 126 -8.55 -14.29 -1.38
CA LEU A 126 -9.85 -13.61 -1.41
C LEU A 126 -10.81 -14.28 -2.39
N LEU A 127 -10.36 -14.54 -3.62
CA LEU A 127 -11.18 -15.17 -4.65
C LEU A 127 -11.60 -16.60 -4.30
N ARG A 128 -10.69 -17.41 -3.76
CA ARG A 128 -10.98 -18.80 -3.38
C ARG A 128 -11.85 -18.93 -2.14
N SER A 129 -11.89 -17.89 -1.30
CA SER A 129 -12.77 -17.84 -0.12
C SER A 129 -14.14 -17.23 -0.40
N ASP A 130 -14.33 -16.62 -1.58
CA ASP A 130 -15.60 -16.00 -1.96
C ASP A 130 -16.63 -17.07 -2.34
N PRO A 131 -17.81 -17.13 -1.67
CA PRO A 131 -18.84 -18.12 -1.97
C PRO A 131 -19.30 -18.13 -3.42
N ASP A 132 -19.26 -16.98 -4.09
CA ASP A 132 -19.74 -16.86 -5.47
C ASP A 132 -18.76 -17.48 -6.50
N TYR A 133 -17.51 -17.73 -6.09
CA TYR A 133 -16.44 -18.19 -6.99
C TYR A 133 -15.83 -19.55 -6.62
N THR A 134 -16.44 -20.29 -5.70
CA THR A 134 -15.93 -21.60 -5.25
C THR A 134 -15.82 -22.65 -6.36
N SER A 135 -16.60 -22.52 -7.44
CA SER A 135 -16.58 -23.42 -8.61
C SER A 135 -15.58 -22.98 -9.69
N ILE A 136 -14.94 -21.82 -9.51
CA ILE A 136 -14.00 -21.29 -10.49
C ILE A 136 -12.59 -21.77 -10.18
N GLU A 137 -11.90 -22.32 -11.17
CA GLU A 137 -10.49 -22.68 -11.08
C GLU A 137 -9.63 -21.48 -11.47
N PHE A 138 -8.99 -20.87 -10.47
CA PHE A 138 -7.98 -19.84 -10.69
C PHE A 138 -6.59 -20.48 -10.78
N PRO A 139 -5.69 -19.95 -11.63
CA PRO A 139 -4.35 -20.49 -11.78
C PRO A 139 -3.53 -20.30 -10.49
N ASP A 140 -2.68 -21.29 -10.17
CA ASP A 140 -1.77 -21.20 -9.03
C ASP A 140 -0.61 -20.22 -9.25
N ASN A 141 -0.34 -19.90 -10.51
CA ASN A 141 0.72 -18.97 -10.89
C ASN A 141 0.20 -17.93 -11.87
N TRP A 142 0.72 -16.70 -11.75
CA TRP A 142 0.40 -15.63 -12.69
C TRP A 142 0.90 -15.95 -14.09
N GLN A 143 0.02 -15.84 -15.09
CA GLN A 143 0.28 -16.26 -16.48
C GLN A 143 0.76 -15.12 -17.39
N PHE A 144 0.80 -13.89 -16.89
CA PHE A 144 1.08 -12.69 -17.67
C PHE A 144 2.33 -11.97 -17.13
N SER A 145 2.67 -10.83 -17.74
CA SER A 145 3.70 -9.95 -17.17
C SER A 145 3.24 -9.36 -15.83
N TYR A 146 4.12 -9.33 -14.83
CA TYR A 146 3.90 -8.63 -13.55
C TYR A 146 4.62 -7.28 -13.48
N ASP A 147 5.25 -6.85 -14.59
CA ASP A 147 5.81 -5.51 -14.66
C ASP A 147 4.73 -4.46 -14.40
N ILE A 148 5.04 -3.45 -13.57
CA ILE A 148 4.03 -2.47 -13.15
C ILE A 148 3.43 -1.72 -14.33
N ASP A 149 4.22 -1.40 -15.36
CA ASP A 149 3.72 -0.69 -16.53
C ASP A 149 2.73 -1.59 -17.32
N ALA A 150 2.98 -2.90 -17.38
CA ALA A 150 2.04 -3.86 -17.96
C ALA A 150 0.76 -3.98 -17.13
N LEU A 151 0.86 -4.09 -15.80
CA LEU A 151 -0.30 -4.15 -14.90
C LEU A 151 -1.17 -2.90 -15.00
N LEU A 152 -0.57 -1.74 -15.22
CA LEU A 152 -1.28 -0.47 -15.32
C LEU A 152 -1.93 -0.23 -16.69
N ASN A 153 -1.47 -0.89 -17.77
CA ASN A 153 -1.89 -0.53 -19.12
C ASN A 153 -2.45 -1.69 -19.94
N ALA A 154 -2.08 -2.95 -19.67
CA ALA A 154 -2.48 -4.07 -20.51
C ALA A 154 -3.89 -4.58 -20.17
N ASN A 155 -4.65 -4.95 -21.21
CA ASN A 155 -5.93 -5.64 -21.10
C ASN A 155 -5.71 -7.14 -21.26
N PHE A 156 -5.27 -7.80 -20.19
CA PHE A 156 -4.89 -9.23 -20.21
C PHE A 156 -6.02 -10.17 -20.66
N TRP A 157 -7.28 -9.75 -20.53
CA TRP A 157 -8.45 -10.54 -20.97
C TRP A 157 -8.73 -10.51 -22.47
N GLU A 158 -8.04 -9.68 -23.25
CA GLU A 158 -8.21 -9.62 -24.71
C GLU A 158 -7.46 -10.74 -25.43
N ASN A 159 -6.52 -11.39 -24.76
CA ASN A 159 -5.65 -12.45 -25.32
C ASN A 159 -5.97 -13.85 -24.80
N ASN A 160 -7.11 -14.02 -24.11
CA ASN A 160 -7.58 -15.30 -23.55
C ASN A 160 -8.77 -15.85 -24.33
#